data_abe1c5925cf32bdc30233605ea880e39
#
_entry.id   abe1c5925cf32bdc30233605ea880e39
#
_cell.length_a   1.000
_cell.length_b   1.000
_cell.length_c   1.000
_cell.angle_alpha   90.00
_cell.angle_beta   90.00
_cell.angle_gamma   90.00
#
_symmetry.space_group_name_H-M   'P 1'
#
loop_
_entity.id
_entity.type
_entity.pdbx_description
1 polymer ?
#
loop_
_entity_poly.entity_id
_entity_poly.type
_entity_poly.pdbx_seq_one_letter_code
_entity_poly.pdbx_strand_id
1 'polypeptide(L)'
;MLFRSEPGGRFRVKALTQIADFNAAFGTDFSDEEHDTVAGLVIAHLGRLPKRGETLAISGLKFQVLRADSRRVYTLIVEKPKT
;
A
#
# COMPACT_ATOMS: atom_id res chain seq x y z
N MET A 1 12.75 7.22 -6.04
CA MET A 1 11.40 7.02 -6.60
C MET A 1 10.59 6.12 -5.67
N LEU A 2 9.37 6.56 -5.33
CA LEU A 2 8.50 5.84 -4.39
C LEU A 2 7.65 4.77 -5.04
N PHE A 3 7.45 4.87 -6.35
CA PHE A 3 6.61 3.96 -7.11
C PHE A 3 7.38 3.37 -8.26
N ARG A 4 7.07 2.13 -8.57
CA ARG A 4 7.65 1.47 -9.72
C ARG A 4 6.56 0.66 -10.42
N SER A 5 6.33 0.93 -11.69
CA SER A 5 5.38 0.19 -12.49
C SER A 5 5.91 -1.21 -12.78
N GLU A 6 5.07 -2.20 -12.56
CA GLU A 6 5.38 -3.61 -12.85
C GLU A 6 4.42 -4.09 -13.93
N PRO A 7 4.75 -5.17 -14.65
CA PRO A 7 3.83 -5.75 -15.64
C PRO A 7 2.49 -6.15 -15.02
N GLY A 8 1.43 -6.07 -15.81
CA GLY A 8 0.12 -6.52 -15.38
C GLY A 8 -0.69 -5.55 -14.56
N GLY A 9 -0.37 -4.25 -14.62
CA GLY A 9 -1.12 -3.25 -13.87
C GLY A 9 -0.78 -3.20 -12.39
N ARG A 10 0.36 -3.73 -12.03
CA ARG A 10 0.85 -3.77 -10.65
C ARG A 10 1.90 -2.70 -10.44
N PHE A 11 2.00 -2.19 -9.23
CA PHE A 11 2.96 -1.16 -8.88
C PHE A 11 3.67 -1.54 -7.59
N ARG A 12 4.99 -1.38 -7.59
CA ARG A 12 5.78 -1.54 -6.37
C ARG A 12 5.82 -0.19 -5.67
N VAL A 13 5.35 -0.17 -4.42
CA VAL A 13 5.21 1.05 -3.64
C VAL A 13 5.97 0.91 -2.34
N LYS A 14 6.80 1.89 -2.01
CA LYS A 14 7.45 1.91 -0.70
C LYS A 14 6.41 2.20 0.36
N ALA A 15 6.43 1.43 1.44
CA ALA A 15 5.42 1.54 2.49
C ALA A 15 5.47 2.89 3.21
N LEU A 16 6.63 3.56 3.21
CA LEU A 16 6.79 4.87 3.83
C LEU A 16 6.22 6.02 2.97
N THR A 17 5.71 5.71 1.77
CA THR A 17 5.08 6.71 0.91
C THR A 17 3.95 7.40 1.68
N GLN A 18 3.92 8.74 1.61
CA GLN A 18 2.86 9.49 2.26
C GLN A 18 1.53 9.25 1.56
N ILE A 19 0.46 9.21 2.34
CA ILE A 19 -0.88 8.96 1.77
C ILE A 19 -1.26 10.01 0.74
N ALA A 20 -0.89 11.28 0.96
CA ALA A 20 -1.17 12.33 -0.01
C ALA A 20 -0.51 12.05 -1.36
N ASP A 21 0.74 11.59 -1.35
CA ASP A 21 1.46 11.25 -2.58
C ASP A 21 0.85 10.03 -3.24
N PHE A 22 0.46 9.04 -2.44
CA PHE A 22 -0.21 7.84 -2.96
C PHE A 22 -1.53 8.20 -3.64
N ASN A 23 -2.33 9.03 -2.99
CA ASN A 23 -3.62 9.47 -3.55
C ASN A 23 -3.42 10.16 -4.90
N ALA A 24 -2.42 11.03 -4.99
CA ALA A 24 -2.14 11.74 -6.24
C ALA A 24 -1.74 10.77 -7.35
N ALA A 25 -0.94 9.77 -7.02
CA ALA A 25 -0.44 8.81 -8.01
C ALA A 25 -1.51 7.82 -8.48
N PHE A 26 -2.39 7.42 -7.57
CA PHE A 26 -3.36 6.35 -7.85
C PHE A 26 -4.80 6.84 -8.03
N GLY A 27 -5.03 8.15 -7.90
CA GLY A 27 -6.38 8.69 -8.03
C GLY A 27 -7.30 8.28 -6.90
N THR A 28 -6.76 8.03 -5.72
CA THR A 28 -7.52 7.62 -4.55
C THR A 28 -7.72 8.80 -3.60
N ASP A 29 -8.55 8.59 -2.58
CA ASP A 29 -8.90 9.63 -1.63
C ASP A 29 -8.86 9.09 -0.20
N PHE A 30 -7.78 8.41 0.16
CA PHE A 30 -7.62 7.92 1.53
C PHE A 30 -7.35 9.08 2.47
N SER A 31 -7.95 9.01 3.66
CA SER A 31 -7.73 10.02 4.68
C SER A 31 -6.31 9.92 5.25
N ASP A 32 -5.65 11.06 5.40
CA ASP A 32 -4.34 11.14 6.05
C ASP A 32 -4.43 11.72 7.47
N GLU A 33 -5.64 11.82 8.02
CA GLU A 33 -5.83 12.37 9.36
C GLU A 33 -5.28 11.47 10.45
N GLU A 34 -5.43 10.15 10.31
CA GLU A 34 -4.99 9.18 11.32
C GLU A 34 -3.67 8.53 10.97
N HIS A 35 -3.30 8.52 9.69
CA HIS A 35 -2.10 7.85 9.22
C HIS A 35 -1.41 8.72 8.20
N ASP A 36 -0.09 8.84 8.31
CA ASP A 36 0.68 9.62 7.35
C ASP A 36 1.12 8.80 6.16
N THR A 37 1.32 7.50 6.35
CA THR A 37 1.93 6.65 5.33
C THR A 37 1.01 5.52 4.91
N VAL A 38 1.32 4.95 3.74
CA VAL A 38 0.59 3.80 3.21
C VAL A 38 0.73 2.59 4.15
N ALA A 39 1.90 2.44 4.78
CA ALA A 39 2.09 1.38 5.78
C ALA A 39 1.08 1.51 6.92
N GLY A 40 0.89 2.71 7.43
CA GLY A 40 -0.08 2.95 8.49
C GLY A 40 -1.50 2.60 8.07
N LEU A 41 -1.86 2.95 6.84
CA LEU A 41 -3.16 2.62 6.28
C LEU A 41 -3.39 1.10 6.25
N VAL A 42 -2.40 0.36 5.75
CA VAL A 42 -2.49 -1.09 5.65
C VAL A 42 -2.59 -1.73 7.04
N ILE A 43 -1.75 -1.30 7.97
CA ILE A 43 -1.75 -1.82 9.32
C ILE A 43 -3.10 -1.56 10.02
N ALA A 44 -3.66 -0.38 9.83
CA ALA A 44 -4.95 -0.05 10.42
C ALA A 44 -6.08 -0.93 9.88
N HIS A 45 -6.06 -1.22 8.59
CA HIS A 45 -7.08 -2.07 7.98
C HIS A 45 -6.96 -3.53 8.41
N LEU A 46 -5.75 -4.01 8.65
CA LEU A 46 -5.54 -5.38 9.13
C LEU A 46 -5.72 -5.50 10.64
N GLY A 47 -5.54 -4.42 11.37
CA GLY A 47 -5.55 -4.43 12.82
C GLY A 47 -4.28 -5.00 13.43
N ARG A 48 -3.25 -5.27 12.62
CA ARG A 48 -1.97 -5.78 13.07
C ARG A 48 -0.92 -5.56 11.99
N LEU A 49 0.34 -5.76 12.37
CA LEU A 49 1.43 -5.68 11.41
C LEU A 49 1.36 -6.88 10.45
N PRO A 50 1.29 -6.66 9.15
CA PRO A 50 1.19 -7.77 8.20
C PRO A 50 2.53 -8.48 8.02
N LYS A 51 2.44 -9.72 7.56
CA LYS A 51 3.61 -10.53 7.21
C LYS A 51 3.82 -10.51 5.72
N ARG A 52 5.05 -10.80 5.30
CA ARG A 52 5.38 -10.91 3.89
C ARG A 52 4.44 -11.92 3.22
N GLY A 53 3.91 -11.54 2.07
CA GLY A 53 3.00 -12.38 1.30
C GLY A 53 1.52 -12.18 1.61
N GLU A 54 1.18 -11.47 2.68
CA GLU A 54 -0.22 -11.20 2.99
C GLU A 54 -0.81 -10.23 1.99
N THR A 55 -2.09 -10.42 1.70
CA THR A 55 -2.84 -9.56 0.78
C THR A 55 -4.08 -9.02 1.46
N LEU A 56 -4.51 -7.86 1.01
CA LEU A 56 -5.77 -7.26 1.46
C LEU A 56 -6.30 -6.34 0.37
N ALA A 57 -7.59 -6.05 0.43
CA ALA A 57 -8.24 -5.13 -0.50
C ALA A 57 -8.73 -3.91 0.28
N ILE A 58 -8.42 -2.73 -0.23
CA ILE A 58 -8.89 -1.46 0.34
C ILE A 58 -9.40 -0.61 -0.80
N SER A 59 -10.67 -0.23 -0.75
CA SER A 59 -11.32 0.63 -1.76
C SER A 59 -11.09 0.14 -3.20
N GLY A 60 -11.15 -1.17 -3.40
CA GLY A 60 -11.01 -1.76 -4.71
C GLY A 60 -9.58 -2.00 -5.16
N LEU A 61 -8.60 -1.52 -4.42
CA LEU A 61 -7.19 -1.79 -4.71
C LEU A 61 -6.73 -3.02 -3.96
N LYS A 62 -5.93 -3.84 -4.62
CA LYS A 62 -5.34 -5.00 -3.96
C LYS A 62 -3.93 -4.65 -3.50
N PHE A 63 -3.66 -4.87 -2.23
CA PHE A 63 -2.35 -4.65 -1.64
C PHE A 63 -1.75 -5.99 -1.27
N GLN A 64 -0.49 -6.18 -1.61
CA GLN A 64 0.27 -7.36 -1.22
C GLN A 64 1.55 -6.92 -0.55
N VAL A 65 1.88 -7.54 0.58
CA VAL A 65 3.11 -7.20 1.31
C VAL A 65 4.27 -7.94 0.65
N LEU A 66 5.17 -7.19 0.03
CA LEU A 66 6.32 -7.76 -0.66
C LEU A 66 7.50 -7.95 0.29
N ARG A 67 7.75 -6.97 1.15
CA ARG A 67 8.84 -7.03 2.13
C ARG A 67 8.37 -6.49 3.47
N ALA A 68 8.61 -7.25 4.51
CA ALA A 68 8.28 -6.85 5.89
C ALA A 68 9.13 -7.66 6.85
N ASP A 69 9.30 -7.14 8.08
CA ASP A 69 9.92 -7.89 9.16
C ASP A 69 9.00 -7.80 10.39
N SER A 70 9.51 -8.19 11.56
CA SER A 70 8.69 -8.20 12.78
C SER A 70 8.34 -6.81 13.30
N ARG A 71 8.92 -5.76 12.70
CA ARG A 71 8.76 -4.39 13.20
C ARG A 71 8.04 -3.48 12.21
N ARG A 72 8.20 -3.69 10.90
CA ARG A 72 7.62 -2.78 9.90
C ARG A 72 7.46 -3.42 8.55
N VAL A 73 6.64 -2.77 7.74
CA VAL A 73 6.47 -3.09 6.33
C VAL A 73 7.38 -2.17 5.52
N TYR A 74 8.08 -2.72 4.56
CA TYR A 74 9.00 -1.94 3.72
C TYR A 74 8.46 -1.67 2.33
N THR A 75 7.87 -2.69 1.70
CA THR A 75 7.46 -2.58 0.30
C THR A 75 6.14 -3.30 0.09
N LEU A 76 5.29 -2.68 -0.70
CA LEU A 76 3.97 -3.22 -1.06
C LEU A 76 3.86 -3.33 -2.58
N ILE A 77 3.07 -4.30 -3.03
CA ILE A 77 2.60 -4.34 -4.41
C ILE A 77 1.16 -3.89 -4.39
N VAL A 78 0.84 -2.90 -5.21
CA VAL A 78 -0.52 -2.39 -5.34
C VAL A 78 -1.02 -2.70 -6.73
N GLU A 79 -2.18 -3.33 -6.82
CA GLU A 79 -2.79 -3.68 -8.09
C GLU A 79 -4.11 -2.93 -8.22
N LYS A 80 -4.26 -2.19 -9.32
CA LYS A 80 -5.51 -1.48 -9.59
C LYS A 80 -6.57 -2.48 -10.06
N PRO A 81 -7.85 -2.21 -9.76
CA PRO A 81 -8.91 -3.08 -10.25
C PRO A 81 -8.99 -3.00 -11.77
N LYS A 82 -9.32 -4.12 -12.36
CA LYS A 82 -9.61 -4.16 -13.79
C LYS A 82 -11.03 -3.65 -14.00
N THR A 83 -11.18 -2.67 -14.81
CA THR A 83 -12.50 -2.15 -15.17
C THR A 83 -12.79 -2.49 -16.61
#